data_9ea9e834bd2197488bb3ab2c22207404
#
_entry.id   9ea9e834bd2197488bb3ab2c22207404
#
_cell.length_a   1.000
_cell.length_b   1.000
_cell.length_c   1.000
_cell.angle_alpha   90.00
_cell.angle_beta   90.00
_cell.angle_gamma   90.00
#
_symmetry.space_group_name_H-M   'P 1'
#
loop_
_entity.id
_entity.type
_entity.pdbx_description
1 polymer ?
#
loop_
_entity_poly.entity_id
_entity_poly.type
_entity_poly.pdbx_seq_one_letter_code
_entity_poly.pdbx_strand_id
1 'polypeptide(L)'
;VFIERSLMSNVFSLGRNTGINFNRNADWYTWNIGLYQVSKTPRLRQDGGLAITQRFTFSPLKIENGFSHLGVAFSKRGLDGAGYELKSNGGVFSGFNMLNTPILESDSLTQWGSEVAFGKDKWSIQAEYQAQEVTGIENSLNIEYRSYYSHVSYFISNDKRRYKNGRFVSVRPSSSLGALELTARYSVIENQSNWQFDELDKLSNKTIGINYYLNRDFKLMLNILELKSF
;
A
#
# COMPACT_ATOMS: atom_id res chain seq x y z
N VAL A 1 -2.80 3.75 10.88
CA VAL A 1 -2.61 5.20 11.04
C VAL A 1 -3.84 5.95 10.53
N PHE A 2 -4.42 5.55 9.41
CA PHE A 2 -5.61 6.17 8.82
C PHE A 2 -6.76 5.17 8.79
N ILE A 3 -8.00 5.67 8.76
CA ILE A 3 -9.22 4.84 8.64
C ILE A 3 -9.18 4.12 7.28
N GLU A 4 -8.91 4.88 6.21
CA GLU A 4 -8.82 4.37 4.84
C GLU A 4 -7.37 4.14 4.41
N ARG A 5 -7.16 3.17 3.53
CA ARG A 5 -5.86 2.90 2.91
C ARG A 5 -5.45 4.06 2.00
N SER A 6 -4.15 4.17 1.70
CA SER A 6 -3.68 5.05 0.61
C SER A 6 -4.27 4.61 -0.73
N LEU A 7 -4.33 5.50 -1.71
CA LEU A 7 -4.74 5.16 -3.08
C LEU A 7 -3.92 3.97 -3.60
N MET A 8 -2.61 3.99 -3.40
CA MET A 8 -1.71 2.91 -3.75
C MET A 8 -2.12 1.56 -3.15
N SER A 9 -2.27 1.49 -1.82
CA SER A 9 -2.63 0.25 -1.13
C SER A 9 -4.06 -0.21 -1.43
N ASN A 10 -4.95 0.71 -1.78
CA ASN A 10 -6.30 0.39 -2.19
C ASN A 10 -6.31 -0.22 -3.59
N VAL A 11 -5.61 0.42 -4.55
CA VAL A 11 -5.68 0.06 -5.97
C VAL A 11 -4.77 -1.12 -6.32
N PHE A 12 -3.55 -1.18 -5.78
CA PHE A 12 -2.55 -2.21 -6.15
C PHE A 12 -2.57 -3.45 -5.24
N SER A 13 -3.59 -3.59 -4.41
CA SER A 13 -3.73 -4.79 -3.58
C SER A 13 -3.94 -6.04 -4.44
N LEU A 14 -3.04 -6.98 -4.34
CA LEU A 14 -3.05 -8.25 -5.10
C LEU A 14 -3.97 -9.32 -4.49
N GLY A 15 -4.74 -8.98 -3.46
CA GLY A 15 -5.66 -9.90 -2.80
C GLY A 15 -4.95 -10.99 -1.98
N ARG A 16 -5.71 -12.02 -1.60
CA ARG A 16 -5.22 -13.21 -0.91
C ARG A 16 -5.09 -14.35 -1.91
N ASN A 17 -3.98 -15.07 -1.86
CA ASN A 17 -3.68 -16.18 -2.75
C ASN A 17 -3.21 -17.38 -1.92
N THR A 18 -3.44 -18.58 -2.43
CA THR A 18 -2.93 -19.83 -1.81
C THR A 18 -1.55 -20.12 -2.37
N GLY A 19 -0.62 -20.52 -1.54
CA GLY A 19 0.74 -20.80 -2.00
C GLY A 19 1.69 -21.18 -0.89
N ILE A 20 2.98 -21.25 -1.25
CA ILE A 20 4.09 -21.56 -0.36
C ILE A 20 4.94 -20.29 -0.21
N ASN A 21 5.26 -19.94 1.02
CA ASN A 21 6.06 -18.79 1.35
C ASN A 21 7.26 -19.18 2.21
N PHE A 22 8.43 -18.68 1.82
CA PHE A 22 9.64 -18.69 2.64
C PHE A 22 9.84 -17.30 3.26
N ASN A 23 10.13 -17.28 4.56
CA ASN A 23 10.30 -16.08 5.34
C ASN A 23 11.58 -16.14 6.18
N ARG A 24 12.45 -15.16 6.05
CA ARG A 24 13.64 -14.98 6.89
C ARG A 24 13.55 -13.62 7.59
N ASN A 25 13.65 -13.64 8.92
CA ASN A 25 13.74 -12.45 9.74
C ASN A 25 15.08 -12.43 10.48
N ALA A 26 15.85 -11.40 10.30
CA ALA A 26 17.06 -11.09 11.05
C ALA A 26 16.92 -9.72 11.72
N ASP A 27 17.86 -9.34 12.58
CA ASP A 27 17.78 -8.09 13.35
C ASP A 27 17.74 -6.84 12.47
N TRP A 28 18.39 -6.90 11.28
CA TRP A 28 18.57 -5.75 10.39
C TRP A 28 17.92 -5.92 9.02
N TYR A 29 17.40 -7.12 8.67
CA TYR A 29 16.66 -7.35 7.43
C TYR A 29 15.54 -8.36 7.59
N THR A 30 14.59 -8.31 6.66
CA THR A 30 13.62 -9.38 6.43
C THR A 30 13.58 -9.72 4.96
N TRP A 31 13.40 -10.97 4.63
CA TRP A 31 13.19 -11.42 3.26
C TRP A 31 12.01 -12.38 3.21
N ASN A 32 11.10 -12.08 2.31
CA ASN A 32 9.94 -12.90 1.99
C ASN A 32 9.97 -13.24 0.51
N ILE A 33 9.80 -14.51 0.17
CA ILE A 33 9.61 -14.96 -1.20
C ILE A 33 8.59 -16.08 -1.22
N GLY A 34 7.68 -16.08 -2.18
CA GLY A 34 6.66 -17.10 -2.28
C GLY A 34 6.15 -17.33 -3.70
N LEU A 35 5.63 -18.53 -3.91
CA LEU A 35 4.93 -18.98 -5.10
C LEU A 35 3.46 -19.17 -4.75
N TYR A 36 2.58 -18.63 -5.56
CA TYR A 36 1.15 -18.58 -5.28
C TYR A 36 0.34 -18.94 -6.53
N GLN A 37 -0.82 -19.56 -6.31
CA GLN A 37 -1.88 -19.63 -7.29
C GLN A 37 -2.62 -18.29 -7.28
N VAL A 38 -2.74 -17.66 -8.45
CA VAL A 38 -3.49 -16.40 -8.58
C VAL A 38 -4.98 -16.68 -8.45
N SER A 39 -5.60 -16.10 -7.45
CA SER A 39 -7.02 -16.29 -7.17
C SER A 39 -7.83 -15.08 -7.63
N LYS A 40 -9.08 -15.33 -8.00
CA LYS A 40 -10.08 -14.30 -8.31
C LYS A 40 -10.14 -13.22 -7.22
N THR A 41 -10.25 -11.98 -7.64
CA THR A 41 -10.38 -10.81 -6.77
C THR A 41 -11.45 -9.87 -7.33
N PRO A 42 -11.83 -8.80 -6.63
CA PRO A 42 -12.71 -7.78 -7.21
C PRO A 42 -12.18 -7.13 -8.49
N ARG A 43 -10.87 -7.25 -8.77
CA ARG A 43 -10.21 -6.69 -9.98
C ARG A 43 -9.85 -7.75 -11.01
N LEU A 44 -9.79 -9.01 -10.63
CA LEU A 44 -9.50 -10.14 -11.49
C LEU A 44 -10.74 -11.02 -11.56
N ARG A 45 -11.35 -11.14 -12.73
CA ARG A 45 -12.67 -11.75 -12.93
C ARG A 45 -12.71 -13.26 -12.74
N GLN A 46 -11.56 -13.92 -12.87
CA GLN A 46 -11.39 -15.37 -12.68
C GLN A 46 -10.04 -15.68 -12.07
N ASP A 47 -9.79 -16.93 -11.72
CA ASP A 47 -8.48 -17.38 -11.29
C ASP A 47 -7.50 -17.31 -12.46
N GLY A 48 -6.24 -16.98 -12.15
CA GLY A 48 -5.13 -16.93 -13.11
C GLY A 48 -4.16 -18.08 -12.90
N GLY A 49 -2.98 -17.94 -13.46
CA GLY A 49 -1.87 -18.89 -13.35
C GLY A 49 -1.07 -18.77 -12.05
N LEU A 50 0.23 -18.94 -12.17
CA LEU A 50 1.14 -18.84 -11.03
C LEU A 50 1.68 -17.43 -10.84
N ALA A 51 1.99 -17.12 -9.61
CA ALA A 51 2.65 -15.87 -9.23
C ALA A 51 3.91 -16.14 -8.40
N ILE A 52 4.95 -15.36 -8.67
CA ILE A 52 6.09 -15.21 -7.77
C ILE A 52 6.01 -13.82 -7.13
N THR A 53 6.17 -13.76 -5.82
CA THR A 53 6.17 -12.49 -5.07
C THR A 53 7.31 -12.48 -4.08
N GLN A 54 8.04 -11.37 -4.01
CA GLN A 54 9.09 -11.21 -3.02
C GLN A 54 9.09 -9.80 -2.43
N ARG A 55 9.53 -9.69 -1.19
CA ARG A 55 9.78 -8.43 -0.50
C ARG A 55 11.03 -8.57 0.36
N PHE A 56 11.94 -7.64 0.19
CA PHE A 56 13.13 -7.49 1.02
C PHE A 56 13.06 -6.17 1.77
N THR A 57 13.36 -6.20 3.06
CA THR A 57 13.44 -4.98 3.87
C THR A 57 14.74 -4.94 4.66
N PHE A 58 15.19 -3.74 4.91
CA PHE A 58 16.49 -3.48 5.52
C PHE A 58 16.39 -2.28 6.48
N SER A 59 17.02 -2.41 7.66
CA SER A 59 17.11 -1.35 8.67
C SER A 59 18.55 -0.84 8.75
N PRO A 60 18.93 0.16 7.93
CA PRO A 60 20.33 0.55 7.73
C PRO A 60 20.95 1.24 8.96
N LEU A 61 20.12 1.87 9.76
CA LEU A 61 20.59 2.65 10.91
C LEU A 61 19.95 2.16 12.21
N LYS A 62 20.76 1.98 13.23
CA LYS A 62 20.27 1.85 14.60
C LYS A 62 20.00 3.23 15.16
N ILE A 63 18.74 3.55 15.42
CA ILE A 63 18.32 4.85 15.92
C ILE A 63 17.82 4.68 17.35
N GLU A 64 18.43 5.40 18.26
CA GLU A 64 17.99 5.43 19.64
C GLU A 64 16.55 5.99 19.70
N ASN A 65 15.67 5.26 20.39
CA ASN A 65 14.22 5.54 20.43
C ASN A 65 13.54 5.66 19.08
N GLY A 66 14.05 4.94 18.06
CA GLY A 66 13.53 5.05 16.70
C GLY A 66 13.75 3.83 15.86
N PHE A 67 13.62 4.01 14.57
CA PHE A 67 13.86 3.00 13.54
C PHE A 67 14.21 3.66 12.21
N SER A 68 14.93 2.93 11.37
CA SER A 68 15.07 3.20 9.94
C SER A 68 14.60 2.01 9.16
N HIS A 69 14.07 2.23 7.96
CA HIS A 69 13.52 1.19 7.12
C HIS A 69 13.67 1.57 5.65
N LEU A 70 14.19 0.63 4.88
CA LEU A 70 14.16 0.63 3.42
C LEU A 70 13.58 -0.71 2.98
N GLY A 71 12.82 -0.73 1.90
CA GLY A 71 12.29 -1.96 1.35
C GLY A 71 12.08 -1.89 -0.16
N VAL A 72 12.12 -3.07 -0.78
CA VAL A 72 11.77 -3.29 -2.17
C VAL A 72 10.89 -4.52 -2.29
N ALA A 73 9.95 -4.46 -3.21
CA ALA A 73 9.03 -5.56 -3.48
C ALA A 73 8.86 -5.77 -4.99
N PHE A 74 8.63 -7.01 -5.36
CA PHE A 74 8.36 -7.41 -6.73
C PHE A 74 7.33 -8.52 -6.76
N SER A 75 6.44 -8.50 -7.76
CA SER A 75 5.50 -9.59 -8.04
C SER A 75 5.30 -9.72 -9.54
N LYS A 76 5.40 -10.95 -10.06
CA LYS A 76 4.99 -11.29 -11.43
C LYS A 76 3.94 -12.39 -11.36
N ARG A 77 2.85 -12.23 -12.14
CA ARG A 77 1.66 -13.07 -12.10
C ARG A 77 1.24 -13.43 -13.51
N GLY A 78 1.00 -14.72 -13.78
CA GLY A 78 0.25 -15.16 -14.95
C GLY A 78 -1.23 -14.91 -14.69
N LEU A 79 -1.93 -14.33 -15.65
CA LEU A 79 -3.37 -14.07 -15.56
C LEU A 79 -4.18 -14.99 -16.46
N ASP A 80 -3.53 -15.69 -17.41
CA ASP A 80 -4.10 -16.73 -18.25
C ASP A 80 -5.41 -16.28 -18.95
N GLY A 81 -5.44 -15.06 -19.48
CA GLY A 81 -6.60 -14.47 -20.13
C GLY A 81 -7.67 -13.93 -19.18
N ALA A 82 -7.42 -13.93 -17.87
CA ALA A 82 -8.38 -13.38 -16.93
C ALA A 82 -8.64 -11.89 -17.17
N GLY A 83 -9.91 -11.51 -17.16
CA GLY A 83 -10.31 -10.10 -17.27
C GLY A 83 -9.85 -9.31 -16.06
N TYR A 84 -8.98 -8.31 -16.27
CA TYR A 84 -8.48 -7.40 -15.25
C TYR A 84 -9.11 -6.01 -15.40
N GLU A 85 -9.48 -5.40 -14.29
CA GLU A 85 -9.95 -4.03 -14.22
C GLU A 85 -9.36 -3.32 -13.02
N LEU A 86 -9.04 -2.05 -13.18
CA LEU A 86 -8.53 -1.20 -12.11
C LEU A 86 -9.62 -0.23 -11.67
N LYS A 87 -9.94 -0.25 -10.37
CA LYS A 87 -10.99 0.59 -9.78
C LYS A 87 -10.49 1.28 -8.53
N SER A 88 -10.90 2.54 -8.36
CA SER A 88 -10.67 3.30 -7.14
C SER A 88 -11.83 4.21 -6.81
N ASN A 89 -12.28 4.16 -5.55
CA ASN A 89 -13.24 5.09 -4.98
C ASN A 89 -12.56 6.32 -4.33
N GLY A 90 -11.30 6.58 -4.66
CA GLY A 90 -10.55 7.69 -4.10
C GLY A 90 -10.13 7.53 -2.63
N GLY A 91 -10.36 6.36 -2.03
CA GLY A 91 -10.12 6.10 -0.60
C GLY A 91 -11.30 6.52 0.28
N VAL A 92 -12.51 6.56 -0.27
CA VAL A 92 -13.76 6.81 0.46
C VAL A 92 -14.64 5.57 0.36
N PHE A 93 -14.83 4.85 1.45
CA PHE A 93 -15.51 3.54 1.47
C PHE A 93 -16.91 3.57 0.82
N SER A 94 -17.69 4.62 1.03
CA SER A 94 -19.02 4.81 0.46
C SER A 94 -19.03 5.65 -0.82
N GLY A 95 -17.86 5.98 -1.37
CA GLY A 95 -17.74 6.82 -2.57
C GLY A 95 -17.97 6.03 -3.85
N PHE A 96 -18.33 6.76 -4.92
CA PHE A 96 -18.37 6.21 -6.28
C PHE A 96 -16.97 5.84 -6.74
N ASN A 97 -16.85 4.87 -7.66
CA ASN A 97 -15.59 4.62 -8.33
C ASN A 97 -15.24 5.82 -9.21
N MET A 98 -14.19 6.52 -8.85
CA MET A 98 -13.69 7.69 -9.59
C MET A 98 -12.69 7.29 -10.68
N LEU A 99 -11.98 6.19 -10.47
CA LEU A 99 -11.14 5.55 -11.48
C LEU A 99 -11.77 4.22 -11.81
N ASN A 100 -12.01 3.95 -13.08
CA ASN A 100 -12.59 2.71 -13.54
C ASN A 100 -12.09 2.43 -14.97
N THR A 101 -11.19 1.45 -15.14
CA THR A 101 -10.76 1.03 -16.47
C THR A 101 -11.77 0.08 -17.10
N PRO A 102 -11.81 -0.04 -18.44
CA PRO A 102 -12.40 -1.18 -19.09
C PRO A 102 -11.81 -2.50 -18.60
N ILE A 103 -12.52 -3.59 -18.78
CA ILE A 103 -12.01 -4.93 -18.51
C ILE A 103 -11.05 -5.29 -19.64
N LEU A 104 -9.81 -5.59 -19.28
CA LEU A 104 -8.77 -6.04 -20.18
C LEU A 104 -8.55 -7.54 -19.99
N GLU A 105 -8.74 -8.34 -21.03
CA GLU A 105 -8.28 -9.73 -21.06
C GLU A 105 -6.75 -9.73 -21.03
N SER A 106 -6.19 -10.27 -19.95
CA SER A 106 -4.80 -10.04 -19.59
C SER A 106 -4.00 -11.34 -19.52
N ASP A 107 -2.77 -11.29 -20.04
CA ASP A 107 -1.81 -12.39 -19.98
C ASP A 107 -1.02 -12.38 -18.67
N SER A 108 -0.53 -11.21 -18.29
CA SER A 108 0.29 -11.09 -17.09
C SER A 108 0.14 -9.75 -16.37
N LEU A 109 0.53 -9.75 -15.10
CA LEU A 109 0.65 -8.55 -14.27
C LEU A 109 2.03 -8.54 -13.60
N THR A 110 2.76 -7.46 -13.80
CA THR A 110 4.03 -7.18 -13.13
C THR A 110 3.87 -5.99 -12.22
N GLN A 111 4.34 -6.13 -10.98
CA GLN A 111 4.31 -5.06 -9.99
C GLN A 111 5.64 -4.98 -9.27
N TRP A 112 6.14 -3.77 -9.06
CA TRP A 112 7.31 -3.53 -8.24
C TRP A 112 7.10 -2.28 -7.37
N GLY A 113 7.81 -2.20 -6.27
CA GLY A 113 7.69 -1.09 -5.36
C GLY A 113 8.91 -0.89 -4.48
N SER A 114 9.00 0.31 -3.94
CA SER A 114 10.00 0.70 -2.94
C SER A 114 9.33 1.39 -1.77
N GLU A 115 9.91 1.25 -0.61
CA GLU A 115 9.40 1.83 0.62
C GLU A 115 10.54 2.37 1.48
N VAL A 116 10.28 3.48 2.14
CA VAL A 116 11.18 4.10 3.11
C VAL A 116 10.39 4.56 4.32
N ALA A 117 10.93 4.31 5.51
CA ALA A 117 10.36 4.88 6.71
C ALA A 117 11.44 5.20 7.74
N PHE A 118 11.17 6.22 8.51
CA PHE A 118 12.02 6.71 9.57
C PHE A 118 11.18 7.12 10.76
N GLY A 119 11.66 6.84 11.95
CA GLY A 119 11.04 7.31 13.17
C GLY A 119 12.07 7.63 14.23
N LYS A 120 11.83 8.70 14.97
CA LYS A 120 12.61 9.07 16.14
C LYS A 120 11.69 9.75 17.15
N ASP A 121 11.73 9.26 18.39
CA ASP A 121 10.91 9.75 19.48
C ASP A 121 9.43 9.84 19.08
N LYS A 122 8.84 11.03 19.10
CA LYS A 122 7.42 11.26 18.78
C LYS A 122 7.11 11.31 17.29
N TRP A 123 8.13 11.42 16.42
CA TRP A 123 7.96 11.59 14.98
C TRP A 123 8.11 10.30 14.21
N SER A 124 7.31 10.12 13.17
CA SER A 124 7.59 9.14 12.12
C SER A 124 7.14 9.65 10.75
N ILE A 125 7.92 9.26 9.73
CA ILE A 125 7.61 9.50 8.32
C ILE A 125 7.70 8.19 7.58
N GLN A 126 6.86 8.02 6.56
CA GLN A 126 6.88 6.87 5.65
C GLN A 126 6.52 7.35 4.25
N ALA A 127 7.18 6.80 3.26
CA ALA A 127 6.81 6.95 1.86
C ALA A 127 6.93 5.61 1.14
N GLU A 128 6.04 5.36 0.21
CA GLU A 128 6.06 4.19 -0.66
C GLU A 128 5.74 4.60 -2.09
N TYR A 129 6.34 3.90 -3.04
CA TYR A 129 6.10 3.99 -4.46
C TYR A 129 5.85 2.60 -5.02
N GLN A 130 4.90 2.49 -5.93
CA GLN A 130 4.64 1.26 -6.69
C GLN A 130 4.33 1.58 -8.15
N ALA A 131 4.81 0.72 -9.04
CA ALA A 131 4.41 0.67 -10.43
C ALA A 131 3.79 -0.69 -10.73
N GLN A 132 2.77 -0.68 -11.56
CA GLN A 132 2.06 -1.86 -12.02
C GLN A 132 1.87 -1.80 -13.53
N GLU A 133 2.24 -2.88 -14.19
CA GLU A 133 2.02 -3.10 -15.61
C GLU A 133 1.13 -4.33 -15.80
N VAL A 134 0.08 -4.21 -16.58
CA VAL A 134 -0.80 -5.29 -17.00
C VAL A 134 -0.69 -5.43 -18.50
N THR A 135 -0.25 -6.61 -18.95
CA THR A 135 -0.11 -6.95 -20.36
C THR A 135 -1.35 -7.66 -20.84
N GLY A 136 -1.99 -7.13 -21.89
CA GLY A 136 -3.13 -7.77 -22.55
C GLY A 136 -2.72 -9.00 -23.36
N ILE A 137 -3.69 -9.83 -23.74
CA ILE A 137 -3.46 -10.96 -24.61
C ILE A 137 -2.91 -10.47 -25.96
N GLU A 138 -1.99 -11.23 -26.54
CA GLU A 138 -1.32 -10.94 -27.83
C GLU A 138 -0.53 -9.61 -27.84
N ASN A 139 -0.13 -9.10 -26.67
CA ASN A 139 0.51 -7.78 -26.51
C ASN A 139 -0.30 -6.64 -27.14
N SER A 140 -1.61 -6.81 -27.29
CA SER A 140 -2.46 -5.85 -27.96
C SER A 140 -2.61 -4.55 -27.19
N LEU A 141 -2.40 -4.59 -25.87
CA LEU A 141 -2.58 -3.45 -24.99
C LEU A 141 -1.82 -3.64 -23.68
N ASN A 142 -1.05 -2.63 -23.29
CA ASN A 142 -0.42 -2.57 -21.99
C ASN A 142 -0.99 -1.41 -21.18
N ILE A 143 -1.41 -1.70 -19.95
CA ILE A 143 -1.85 -0.68 -18.99
C ILE A 143 -0.76 -0.51 -17.95
N GLU A 144 -0.24 0.69 -17.81
CA GLU A 144 0.75 1.05 -16.81
C GLU A 144 0.17 2.10 -15.85
N TYR A 145 0.28 1.82 -14.55
CA TYR A 145 -0.07 2.75 -13.49
C TYR A 145 1.08 2.90 -12.50
N ARG A 146 1.25 4.12 -12.01
CA ARG A 146 2.16 4.45 -10.92
C ARG A 146 1.38 5.04 -9.77
N SER A 147 1.79 4.71 -8.57
CA SER A 147 1.18 5.28 -7.38
C SER A 147 2.21 5.45 -6.28
N TYR A 148 2.06 6.51 -5.51
CA TYR A 148 2.90 6.79 -4.37
C TYR A 148 2.12 7.46 -3.26
N TYR A 149 2.63 7.33 -2.06
CA TYR A 149 2.16 8.14 -0.94
C TYR A 149 3.32 8.49 -0.01
N SER A 150 3.13 9.56 0.73
CA SER A 150 3.92 9.87 1.91
C SER A 150 2.99 10.23 3.06
N HIS A 151 3.39 9.84 4.28
CA HIS A 151 2.71 10.31 5.47
C HIS A 151 3.70 10.64 6.59
N VAL A 152 3.28 11.57 7.42
CA VAL A 152 3.96 11.95 8.65
C VAL A 152 3.01 11.73 9.81
N SER A 153 3.55 11.34 10.95
CA SER A 153 2.80 11.30 12.21
C SER A 153 3.62 11.86 13.37
N TYR A 154 2.89 12.45 14.32
CA TYR A 154 3.44 13.05 15.53
C TYR A 154 2.59 12.70 16.73
N PHE A 155 3.20 12.13 17.77
CA PHE A 155 2.54 11.91 19.05
C PHE A 155 2.59 13.17 19.90
N ILE A 156 1.41 13.73 20.25
CA ILE A 156 1.31 14.83 21.23
C ILE A 156 1.70 14.31 22.61
N SER A 157 1.24 13.11 22.95
CA SER A 157 1.62 12.38 24.15
C SER A 157 3.09 11.92 24.10
N ASN A 158 3.60 11.35 25.17
CA ASN A 158 4.99 10.88 25.24
C ASN A 158 5.13 9.44 24.70
N ASP A 159 4.53 9.19 23.55
CA ASP A 159 4.51 7.89 22.88
C ASP A 159 5.29 7.94 21.56
N LYS A 160 5.55 6.77 20.98
CA LYS A 160 6.27 6.64 19.72
C LYS A 160 5.71 5.53 18.84
N ARG A 161 5.95 5.63 17.54
CA ARG A 161 5.65 4.59 16.57
C ARG A 161 6.56 3.38 16.83
N ARG A 162 5.95 2.20 16.90
CA ARG A 162 6.66 0.94 17.13
C ARG A 162 6.89 0.20 15.82
N TYR A 163 8.11 -0.31 15.65
CA TYR A 163 8.54 -1.03 14.46
C TYR A 163 9.22 -2.34 14.85
N LYS A 164 8.94 -3.42 14.13
CA LYS A 164 9.55 -4.75 14.36
C LYS A 164 9.47 -5.60 13.09
N ASN A 165 10.56 -6.27 12.72
CA ASN A 165 10.60 -7.24 11.62
C ASN A 165 10.03 -6.69 10.31
N GLY A 166 10.53 -5.54 9.85
CA GLY A 166 10.13 -4.95 8.59
C GLY A 166 8.72 -4.36 8.54
N ARG A 167 8.07 -4.12 9.71
CA ARG A 167 6.69 -3.60 9.76
C ARG A 167 6.39 -2.78 11.00
N PHE A 168 5.43 -1.89 10.87
CA PHE A 168 4.83 -1.21 12.01
C PHE A 168 3.96 -2.17 12.82
N VAL A 169 4.04 -2.04 14.14
CA VAL A 169 3.21 -2.82 15.07
C VAL A 169 2.32 -1.88 15.91
N SER A 170 1.35 -2.45 16.61
CA SER A 170 0.37 -1.69 17.40
C SER A 170 1.05 -0.74 18.39
N VAL A 171 0.52 0.47 18.48
CA VAL A 171 0.87 1.44 19.51
C VAL A 171 0.45 0.89 20.88
N ARG A 172 1.30 1.08 21.88
CA ARG A 172 0.99 0.77 23.27
C ARG A 172 1.19 2.07 24.05
N PRO A 173 0.10 2.72 24.49
CA PRO A 173 0.23 3.93 25.27
C PRO A 173 1.12 3.74 26.50
N SER A 174 1.96 4.72 26.76
CA SER A 174 2.84 4.75 27.94
C SER A 174 2.14 5.22 29.20
N SER A 175 0.99 5.87 29.06
CA SER A 175 0.16 6.43 30.12
C SER A 175 -1.23 5.78 30.16
N SER A 176 -1.83 5.71 31.34
CA SER A 176 -3.23 5.32 31.54
C SER A 176 -4.22 6.28 30.86
N LEU A 177 -3.81 7.51 30.58
CA LEU A 177 -4.60 8.48 29.80
C LEU A 177 -4.64 8.19 28.31
N GLY A 178 -3.90 7.16 27.85
CA GLY A 178 -3.83 6.83 26.43
C GLY A 178 -2.78 7.64 25.67
N ALA A 179 -2.76 7.50 24.34
CA ALA A 179 -1.83 8.19 23.45
C ALA A 179 -2.60 8.97 22.37
N LEU A 180 -2.17 10.20 22.09
CA LEU A 180 -2.77 11.08 21.08
C LEU A 180 -1.76 11.31 19.95
N GLU A 181 -2.16 11.02 18.70
CA GLU A 181 -1.35 11.14 17.50
C GLU A 181 -2.05 12.00 16.45
N LEU A 182 -1.31 12.94 15.87
CA LEU A 182 -1.69 13.67 14.65
C LEU A 182 -1.03 13.02 13.44
N THR A 183 -1.75 12.97 12.32
CA THR A 183 -1.27 12.35 11.08
C THR A 183 -1.66 13.18 9.87
N ALA A 184 -0.78 13.20 8.86
CA ALA A 184 -1.09 13.76 7.55
C ALA A 184 -0.54 12.83 6.46
N ARG A 185 -1.28 12.65 5.36
CA ARG A 185 -0.90 11.83 4.21
C ARG A 185 -1.25 12.53 2.91
N TYR A 186 -0.36 12.41 1.94
CA TYR A 186 -0.60 12.69 0.54
C TYR A 186 -0.43 11.40 -0.27
N SER A 187 -1.38 11.09 -1.14
CA SER A 187 -1.37 9.87 -1.95
C SER A 187 -1.84 10.18 -3.36
N VAL A 188 -1.19 9.56 -4.34
CA VAL A 188 -1.43 9.79 -5.77
C VAL A 188 -1.47 8.45 -6.50
N ILE A 189 -2.30 8.37 -7.53
CA ILE A 189 -2.25 7.36 -8.59
C ILE A 189 -2.30 8.06 -9.93
N GLU A 190 -1.47 7.62 -10.88
CA GLU A 190 -1.32 8.20 -12.21
C GLU A 190 -1.37 7.08 -13.26
N ASN A 191 -2.13 7.33 -14.34
CA ASN A 191 -2.09 6.53 -15.55
C ASN A 191 -0.80 6.89 -16.32
N GLN A 192 -0.04 5.90 -16.74
CA GLN A 192 1.17 6.05 -17.56
C GLN A 192 1.01 5.34 -18.92
N SER A 193 -0.17 4.78 -19.18
CA SER A 193 -0.46 4.09 -20.42
C SER A 193 -0.56 5.08 -21.58
N ASN A 194 -0.17 4.67 -22.78
CA ASN A 194 -0.39 5.45 -23.99
C ASN A 194 -1.88 5.50 -24.42
N TRP A 195 -2.76 4.82 -23.66
CA TRP A 195 -4.20 4.77 -23.88
C TRP A 195 -4.92 5.53 -22.79
N GLN A 196 -5.74 6.47 -23.18
CA GLN A 196 -6.71 7.13 -22.32
C GLN A 196 -8.01 6.34 -22.39
N PHE A 197 -8.30 5.56 -21.34
CA PHE A 197 -9.57 4.85 -21.21
C PHE A 197 -10.65 5.69 -20.56
N ASP A 198 -10.25 6.75 -19.87
CA ASP A 198 -11.12 7.64 -19.13
C ASP A 198 -10.49 9.05 -19.15
N GLU A 199 -11.28 10.08 -18.90
CA GLU A 199 -10.81 11.45 -18.80
C GLU A 199 -9.87 11.67 -17.59
N LEU A 200 -9.66 10.64 -16.76
CA LEU A 200 -8.93 10.72 -15.52
C LEU A 200 -7.51 10.15 -15.63
N ASP A 201 -6.53 11.02 -15.86
CA ASP A 201 -5.12 10.64 -15.89
C ASP A 201 -4.50 10.54 -14.49
N LYS A 202 -5.08 11.21 -13.51
CA LYS A 202 -4.50 11.31 -12.17
C LYS A 202 -5.57 11.50 -11.09
N LEU A 203 -5.43 10.75 -10.01
CA LEU A 203 -6.21 10.92 -8.79
C LEU A 203 -5.28 11.16 -7.61
N SER A 204 -5.59 12.16 -6.79
CA SER A 204 -4.82 12.45 -5.57
C SER A 204 -5.72 12.64 -4.37
N ASN A 205 -5.27 12.23 -3.20
CA ASN A 205 -5.92 12.58 -1.95
C ASN A 205 -4.94 13.12 -0.91
N LYS A 206 -5.45 14.08 -0.11
CA LYS A 206 -4.82 14.57 1.10
C LYS A 206 -5.67 14.16 2.27
N THR A 207 -5.07 13.57 3.28
CA THR A 207 -5.77 13.14 4.49
C THR A 207 -5.08 13.71 5.71
N ILE A 208 -5.86 14.33 6.60
CA ILE A 208 -5.41 14.73 7.94
C ILE A 208 -6.17 13.88 8.95
N GLY A 209 -5.52 13.44 10.00
CA GLY A 209 -6.13 12.57 10.98
C GLY A 209 -5.68 12.81 12.41
N ILE A 210 -6.57 12.48 13.34
CA ILE A 210 -6.31 12.40 14.76
C ILE A 210 -6.63 11.00 15.23
N ASN A 211 -5.68 10.35 15.90
CA ASN A 211 -5.82 9.02 16.47
C ASN A 211 -5.67 9.10 17.98
N TYR A 212 -6.67 8.64 18.72
CA TYR A 212 -6.60 8.51 20.16
C TYR A 212 -6.59 7.02 20.53
N TYR A 213 -5.47 6.53 21.03
CA TYR A 213 -5.28 5.16 21.51
C TYR A 213 -5.59 5.11 22.99
N LEU A 214 -6.77 4.61 23.37
CA LEU A 214 -7.14 4.45 24.78
C LEU A 214 -6.24 3.42 25.45
N ASN A 215 -5.99 2.29 24.75
CA ASN A 215 -5.10 1.23 25.19
C ASN A 215 -4.57 0.47 23.94
N ARG A 216 -4.02 -0.72 24.14
CA ARG A 216 -3.51 -1.56 23.05
C ARG A 216 -4.57 -1.97 22.03
N ASP A 217 -5.80 -2.18 22.49
CA ASP A 217 -6.87 -2.85 21.74
C ASP A 217 -7.95 -1.87 21.26
N PHE A 218 -8.10 -0.70 21.90
CA PHE A 218 -9.08 0.32 21.56
C PHE A 218 -8.45 1.62 21.10
N LYS A 219 -8.90 2.10 19.93
CA LYS A 219 -8.54 3.41 19.41
C LYS A 219 -9.74 4.10 18.77
N LEU A 220 -9.80 5.40 18.88
CA LEU A 220 -10.70 6.29 18.16
C LEU A 220 -9.93 7.00 17.07
N MET A 221 -10.54 7.16 15.91
CA MET A 221 -9.89 7.77 14.74
C MET A 221 -10.86 8.74 14.09
N LEU A 222 -10.36 9.93 13.76
CA LEU A 222 -11.05 10.91 12.93
C LEU A 222 -10.12 11.28 11.77
N ASN A 223 -10.67 11.22 10.54
CA ASN A 223 -9.93 11.65 9.34
C ASN A 223 -10.78 12.63 8.51
N ILE A 224 -10.12 13.64 7.98
CA ILE A 224 -10.65 14.54 6.95
C ILE A 224 -9.86 14.29 5.69
N LEU A 225 -10.54 14.09 4.57
CA LEU A 225 -9.96 13.74 3.29
C LEU A 225 -10.42 14.73 2.22
N GLU A 226 -9.47 15.29 1.48
CA GLU A 226 -9.69 16.06 0.24
C GLU A 226 -9.27 15.19 -0.93
N LEU A 227 -10.15 15.04 -1.93
CA LEU A 227 -9.90 14.28 -3.15
C LEU A 227 -9.88 15.20 -4.35
N LYS A 228 -8.93 14.99 -5.26
CA LYS A 228 -8.80 15.73 -6.53
C LYS A 228 -8.54 14.76 -7.68
N SER A 229 -9.25 14.98 -8.77
CA SER A 229 -9.08 14.32 -10.07
C SER A 229 -8.54 15.30 -11.10
N PHE A 230 -7.70 14.83 -12.01
CA PHE A 230 -7.07 15.64 -13.07
C PHE A 230 -7.06 14.85 -14.38
#